data_fd84fd6f12a1a5c4b22e9c565a8b3407
#
_entry.id   fd84fd6f12a1a5c4b22e9c565a8b3407
#
_cell.length_a   1.000
_cell.length_b   1.000
_cell.length_c   1.000
_cell.angle_alpha   90.00
_cell.angle_beta   90.00
_cell.angle_gamma   90.00
#
_symmetry.space_group_name_H-M   'P 1'
#
loop_
_entity.id
_entity.type
_entity.pdbx_description
1 polymer ?
#
loop_
_entity_poly.entity_id
_entity_poly.type
_entity_poly.pdbx_seq_one_letter_code
_entity_poly.pdbx_strand_id
1 'polypeptide(L)'
;MKRVQQGFTLIELVVVIVILGILAATALPKFVDLGKDARIAVMQAVEGSMRSANALIYAKAASGSQLGATGSLSLNGATVATVYGFAKDASELAKAMDLDTTKVNVNGTTDLFYVGFSSCKVTYTAATA
;
A
#
# COMPACT_ATOMS: atom_id res chain seq x y z
N MET A 1 -1.06 -63.73 -4.25
CA MET A 1 -0.04 -63.17 -3.35
C MET A 1 -0.68 -62.10 -2.47
N LYS A 2 -0.74 -62.31 -1.14
CA LYS A 2 -1.29 -61.35 -0.20
C LYS A 2 -0.21 -60.26 0.05
N ARG A 3 -0.46 -59.00 -0.31
CA ARG A 3 0.41 -57.89 0.06
C ARG A 3 0.25 -57.63 1.56
N VAL A 4 1.35 -57.72 2.30
CA VAL A 4 1.38 -57.36 3.71
C VAL A 4 1.32 -55.83 3.75
N GLN A 5 0.22 -55.27 4.25
CA GLN A 5 0.13 -53.83 4.54
C GLN A 5 0.88 -53.56 5.86
N GLN A 6 2.00 -52.86 5.76
CA GLN A 6 2.71 -52.37 6.93
C GLN A 6 2.03 -51.06 7.35
N GLY A 7 1.45 -51.02 8.55
CA GLY A 7 0.89 -49.85 9.15
C GLY A 7 1.97 -49.01 9.86
N PHE A 8 1.77 -47.67 9.95
CA PHE A 8 2.62 -46.79 10.75
C PHE A 8 2.55 -47.15 12.24
N THR A 9 3.68 -47.09 12.91
CA THR A 9 3.74 -47.29 14.37
C THR A 9 3.28 -45.99 15.07
N LEU A 10 2.70 -46.10 16.26
CA LEU A 10 2.26 -44.95 17.05
C LEU A 10 3.42 -44.04 17.38
N ILE A 11 4.62 -44.60 17.61
CA ILE A 11 5.82 -43.81 17.92
C ILE A 11 6.30 -42.98 16.73
N GLU A 12 6.22 -43.51 15.51
CA GLU A 12 6.56 -42.75 14.30
C GLU A 12 5.64 -41.54 14.13
N LEU A 13 4.34 -41.71 14.38
CA LEU A 13 3.38 -40.60 14.31
C LEU A 13 3.69 -39.52 15.37
N VAL A 14 3.93 -39.95 16.63
CA VAL A 14 4.21 -39.02 17.73
C VAL A 14 5.49 -38.22 17.49
N VAL A 15 6.57 -38.88 17.03
CA VAL A 15 7.84 -38.20 16.74
C VAL A 15 7.66 -37.17 15.64
N VAL A 16 6.92 -37.48 14.58
CA VAL A 16 6.66 -36.56 13.47
C VAL A 16 5.88 -35.31 13.95
N ILE A 17 4.81 -35.46 14.74
CA ILE A 17 4.03 -34.32 15.21
C ILE A 17 4.84 -33.43 16.19
N VAL A 18 5.73 -34.03 17.00
CA VAL A 18 6.62 -33.26 17.90
C VAL A 18 7.62 -32.44 17.08
N ILE A 19 8.27 -33.03 16.07
CA ILE A 19 9.22 -32.32 15.20
C ILE A 19 8.51 -31.20 14.44
N LEU A 20 7.33 -31.49 13.86
CA LEU A 20 6.53 -30.48 13.15
C LEU A 20 6.10 -29.35 14.09
N GLY A 21 5.75 -29.66 15.33
CA GLY A 21 5.41 -28.66 16.35
C GLY A 21 6.55 -27.70 16.65
N ILE A 22 7.77 -28.20 16.81
CA ILE A 22 8.96 -27.39 17.06
C ILE A 22 9.27 -26.52 15.82
N LEU A 23 9.22 -27.08 14.62
CA LEU A 23 9.46 -26.34 13.38
C LEU A 23 8.42 -25.26 13.16
N ALA A 24 7.12 -25.55 13.41
CA ALA A 24 6.05 -24.57 13.30
C ALA A 24 6.26 -23.40 14.27
N ALA A 25 6.65 -23.67 15.53
CA ALA A 25 6.88 -22.63 16.53
C ALA A 25 8.00 -21.64 16.12
N THR A 26 9.03 -22.11 15.40
CA THR A 26 10.13 -21.26 14.93
C THR A 26 9.82 -20.55 13.60
N ALA A 27 8.98 -21.12 12.75
CA ALA A 27 8.66 -20.58 11.45
C ALA A 27 7.56 -19.50 11.51
N LEU A 28 6.57 -19.65 12.40
CA LEU A 28 5.41 -18.75 12.48
C LEU A 28 5.77 -17.26 12.64
N PRO A 29 6.72 -16.84 13.53
CA PRO A 29 7.09 -15.45 13.65
C PRO A 29 7.61 -14.83 12.36
N LYS A 30 8.41 -15.56 11.59
CA LYS A 30 8.98 -15.08 10.33
C LYS A 30 7.92 -14.79 9.25
N PHE A 31 6.85 -15.59 9.20
CA PHE A 31 5.76 -15.35 8.25
C PHE A 31 4.91 -14.14 8.62
N VAL A 32 4.77 -13.82 9.89
CA VAL A 32 4.07 -12.60 10.36
C VAL A 32 4.84 -11.36 9.94
N ASP A 33 6.17 -11.36 10.03
CA ASP A 33 7.02 -10.23 9.62
C ASP A 33 6.97 -9.99 8.11
N LEU A 34 6.93 -11.04 7.28
CA LEU A 34 6.78 -10.90 5.83
C LEU A 34 5.50 -10.16 5.43
N GLY A 35 4.41 -10.38 6.14
CA GLY A 35 3.16 -9.64 5.89
C GLY A 35 3.27 -8.15 6.18
N LYS A 36 4.04 -7.76 7.19
CA LYS A 36 4.35 -6.36 7.51
C LYS A 36 5.21 -5.74 6.41
N ASP A 37 6.29 -6.42 6.03
CA ASP A 37 7.23 -5.94 5.00
C ASP A 37 6.54 -5.77 3.65
N ALA A 38 5.65 -6.70 3.28
CA ALA A 38 4.85 -6.58 2.07
C ALA A 38 3.95 -5.33 2.08
N ARG A 39 3.30 -5.00 3.20
CA ARG A 39 2.48 -3.78 3.32
C ARG A 39 3.35 -2.52 3.23
N ILE A 40 4.52 -2.51 3.87
CA ILE A 40 5.47 -1.39 3.78
C ILE A 40 5.90 -1.18 2.33
N ALA A 41 6.25 -2.24 1.60
CA ALA A 41 6.64 -2.16 0.21
C ALA A 41 5.52 -1.57 -0.68
N VAL A 42 4.26 -1.96 -0.45
CA VAL A 42 3.11 -1.37 -1.15
C VAL A 42 3.00 0.12 -0.86
N MET A 43 3.12 0.53 0.39
CA MET A 43 3.02 1.96 0.76
C MET A 43 4.20 2.79 0.24
N GLN A 44 5.39 2.23 0.13
CA GLN A 44 6.53 2.87 -0.54
C GLN A 44 6.28 3.06 -2.05
N ALA A 45 5.66 2.09 -2.71
CA ALA A 45 5.25 2.22 -4.11
C ALA A 45 4.17 3.33 -4.27
N VAL A 46 3.23 3.41 -3.33
CA VAL A 46 2.23 4.50 -3.29
C VAL A 46 2.90 5.86 -3.14
N GLU A 47 3.89 5.99 -2.25
CA GLU A 47 4.66 7.23 -2.10
C GLU A 47 5.35 7.64 -3.42
N GLY A 48 5.97 6.68 -4.11
CA GLY A 48 6.57 6.92 -5.43
C GLY A 48 5.55 7.40 -6.47
N SER A 49 4.37 6.78 -6.50
CA SER A 49 3.25 7.21 -7.35
C SER A 49 2.75 8.61 -7.00
N MET A 50 2.65 8.95 -5.70
CA MET A 50 2.25 10.29 -5.25
C MET A 50 3.22 11.35 -5.74
N ARG A 51 4.53 11.10 -5.64
CA ARG A 51 5.57 12.02 -6.13
C ARG A 51 5.46 12.23 -7.65
N SER A 52 5.26 11.16 -8.41
CA SER A 52 5.11 11.21 -9.87
C SER A 52 3.82 11.94 -10.27
N ALA A 53 2.70 11.65 -9.63
CA ALA A 53 1.43 12.30 -9.89
C ALA A 53 1.51 13.81 -9.58
N ASN A 54 2.14 14.18 -8.47
CA ASN A 54 2.29 15.59 -8.07
C ASN A 54 3.20 16.35 -9.04
N ALA A 55 4.25 15.74 -9.56
CA ALA A 55 5.10 16.32 -10.61
C ALA A 55 4.31 16.52 -11.91
N LEU A 56 3.45 15.59 -12.30
CA LEU A 56 2.57 15.71 -13.46
C LEU A 56 1.55 16.86 -13.29
N ILE A 57 0.93 16.95 -12.10
CA ILE A 57 0.02 18.05 -11.76
C ILE A 57 0.74 19.39 -11.89
N TYR A 58 1.94 19.51 -11.31
CA TYR A 58 2.74 20.73 -11.38
C TYR A 58 3.09 21.11 -12.82
N ALA A 59 3.57 20.15 -13.61
CA ALA A 59 3.91 20.41 -15.02
C ALA A 59 2.69 20.92 -15.81
N LYS A 60 1.51 20.34 -15.56
CA LYS A 60 0.27 20.75 -16.21
C LYS A 60 -0.23 22.12 -15.69
N ALA A 61 -0.10 22.37 -14.40
CA ALA A 61 -0.42 23.68 -13.81
C ALA A 61 0.50 24.77 -14.37
N ALA A 62 1.79 24.49 -14.51
CA ALA A 62 2.74 25.43 -15.09
C ALA A 62 2.42 25.73 -16.56
N SER A 63 2.07 24.75 -17.35
CA SER A 63 1.69 24.93 -18.75
C SER A 63 0.40 25.76 -18.92
N GLY A 64 -0.52 25.68 -17.94
CA GLY A 64 -1.77 26.43 -17.91
C GLY A 64 -1.70 27.75 -17.14
N SER A 65 -0.52 28.20 -16.69
CA SER A 65 -0.34 29.39 -15.83
C SER A 65 -1.16 29.34 -14.52
N GLN A 66 -1.35 28.14 -13.96
CA GLN A 66 -2.16 27.86 -12.77
C GLN A 66 -1.28 27.66 -11.50
N LEU A 67 -0.23 28.48 -11.35
CA LEU A 67 0.71 28.38 -10.22
C LEU A 67 0.33 29.29 -9.03
N GLY A 68 -0.86 29.86 -9.03
CA GLY A 68 -1.34 30.72 -7.95
C GLY A 68 -1.67 29.96 -6.66
N ALA A 69 -2.05 30.74 -5.62
CA ALA A 69 -2.47 30.21 -4.32
C ALA A 69 -3.68 29.24 -4.42
N THR A 70 -4.47 29.36 -5.48
CA THR A 70 -5.57 28.46 -5.83
C THR A 70 -5.59 28.28 -7.34
N GLY A 71 -5.81 27.05 -7.76
CA GLY A 71 -5.97 26.69 -9.17
C GLY A 71 -6.80 25.42 -9.33
N SER A 72 -7.12 25.09 -10.56
CA SER A 72 -7.76 23.81 -10.88
C SER A 72 -7.36 23.36 -12.28
N LEU A 73 -7.21 22.08 -12.48
CA LEU A 73 -6.87 21.51 -13.77
C LEU A 73 -7.62 20.20 -14.01
N SER A 74 -7.85 19.88 -15.27
CA SER A 74 -8.47 18.62 -15.67
C SER A 74 -7.39 17.58 -16.00
N LEU A 75 -7.41 16.45 -15.31
CA LEU A 75 -6.54 15.28 -15.54
C LEU A 75 -7.44 14.03 -15.65
N ASN A 76 -7.27 13.29 -16.72
CA ASN A 76 -8.00 12.04 -16.96
C ASN A 76 -9.53 12.16 -16.77
N GLY A 77 -10.12 13.31 -17.12
CA GLY A 77 -11.54 13.57 -16.94
C GLY A 77 -11.96 14.00 -15.52
N ALA A 78 -11.05 14.00 -14.57
CA ALA A 78 -11.30 14.50 -13.22
C ALA A 78 -10.75 15.93 -13.04
N THR A 79 -11.46 16.76 -12.28
CA THR A 79 -10.96 18.07 -11.86
C THR A 79 -10.16 17.92 -10.58
N VAL A 80 -8.91 18.38 -10.63
CA VAL A 80 -7.96 18.37 -9.51
C VAL A 80 -7.77 19.81 -9.05
N ALA A 81 -8.10 20.11 -7.81
CA ALA A 81 -7.84 21.41 -7.19
C ALA A 81 -6.34 21.48 -6.81
N THR A 82 -5.73 22.65 -7.07
CA THR A 82 -4.31 22.88 -6.84
C THR A 82 -4.06 24.09 -5.94
N VAL A 83 -2.91 24.06 -5.26
CA VAL A 83 -2.34 25.15 -4.47
C VAL A 83 -0.87 25.28 -4.89
N TYR A 84 -0.49 26.46 -5.37
CA TYR A 84 0.85 26.74 -5.93
C TYR A 84 1.30 25.71 -7.01
N GLY A 85 0.34 25.21 -7.80
CA GLY A 85 0.60 24.24 -8.86
C GLY A 85 0.69 22.79 -8.41
N PHE A 86 0.58 22.47 -7.13
CA PHE A 86 0.56 21.13 -6.57
C PHE A 86 -0.87 20.72 -6.14
N ALA A 87 -1.13 19.45 -5.96
CA ALA A 87 -2.42 19.00 -5.46
C ALA A 87 -2.74 19.68 -4.12
N LYS A 88 -3.97 20.12 -3.95
CA LYS A 88 -4.42 20.79 -2.72
C LYS A 88 -4.35 19.88 -1.50
N ASP A 89 -4.66 18.61 -1.67
CA ASP A 89 -4.70 17.62 -0.60
C ASP A 89 -4.55 16.19 -1.15
N ALA A 90 -4.49 15.20 -0.25
CA ALA A 90 -4.33 13.79 -0.61
C ALA A 90 -5.50 13.27 -1.47
N SER A 91 -6.71 13.76 -1.26
CA SER A 91 -7.88 13.33 -2.05
C SER A 91 -7.82 13.87 -3.48
N GLU A 92 -7.35 15.10 -3.66
CA GLU A 92 -7.12 15.68 -4.97
C GLU A 92 -5.98 14.98 -5.72
N LEU A 93 -4.89 14.65 -4.99
CA LEU A 93 -3.76 13.91 -5.53
C LEU A 93 -4.18 12.51 -6.01
N ALA A 94 -5.01 11.83 -5.23
CA ALA A 94 -5.52 10.49 -5.56
C ALA A 94 -6.33 10.47 -6.88
N LYS A 95 -6.98 11.56 -7.29
CA LYS A 95 -7.67 11.66 -8.58
C LYS A 95 -6.72 11.60 -9.77
N ALA A 96 -5.46 11.97 -9.57
CA ALA A 96 -4.42 11.92 -10.60
C ALA A 96 -3.63 10.59 -10.58
N MET A 97 -3.94 9.73 -9.62
CA MET A 97 -3.29 8.41 -9.44
C MET A 97 -4.26 7.30 -9.83
N ASP A 98 -3.71 6.21 -10.36
CA ASP A 98 -4.45 4.94 -10.54
C ASP A 98 -4.22 4.08 -9.28
N LEU A 99 -5.09 4.23 -8.29
CA LEU A 99 -4.99 3.54 -7.01
C LEU A 99 -5.85 2.28 -6.98
N ASP A 100 -5.25 1.16 -6.57
CA ASP A 100 -6.00 -0.04 -6.20
C ASP A 100 -6.71 0.20 -4.85
N THR A 101 -7.97 0.65 -4.92
CA THR A 101 -8.78 0.98 -3.74
C THR A 101 -9.09 -0.22 -2.85
N THR A 102 -8.81 -1.45 -3.30
CA THR A 102 -8.93 -2.66 -2.47
C THR A 102 -7.78 -2.77 -1.46
N LYS A 103 -6.63 -2.16 -1.75
CA LYS A 103 -5.42 -2.20 -0.94
C LYS A 103 -5.11 -0.87 -0.27
N VAL A 104 -5.38 0.24 -0.95
CA VAL A 104 -5.04 1.59 -0.49
C VAL A 104 -6.27 2.49 -0.57
N ASN A 105 -6.54 3.20 0.51
CA ASN A 105 -7.65 4.14 0.58
C ASN A 105 -7.18 5.50 1.10
N VAL A 106 -7.94 6.54 0.77
CA VAL A 106 -7.70 7.91 1.24
C VAL A 106 -8.56 8.17 2.48
N ASN A 107 -7.92 8.65 3.55
CA ASN A 107 -8.62 9.04 4.76
C ASN A 107 -8.48 10.56 4.97
N GLY A 108 -9.57 11.26 4.74
CA GLY A 108 -9.59 12.72 4.84
C GLY A 108 -8.75 13.40 3.76
N THR A 109 -8.08 14.48 4.14
CA THR A 109 -7.33 15.34 3.21
C THR A 109 -5.81 15.10 3.23
N THR A 110 -5.31 14.30 4.16
CA THR A 110 -3.85 14.17 4.39
C THR A 110 -3.29 12.77 4.18
N ASP A 111 -4.05 11.71 4.45
CA ASP A 111 -3.50 10.37 4.57
C ASP A 111 -3.99 9.40 3.49
N LEU A 112 -3.06 8.64 2.92
CA LEU A 112 -3.34 7.40 2.20
C LEU A 112 -2.88 6.22 3.09
N PHE A 113 -3.74 5.25 3.34
CA PHE A 113 -3.45 4.14 4.24
C PHE A 113 -3.76 2.78 3.61
N TYR A 114 -3.04 1.76 4.09
CA TYR A 114 -3.30 0.38 3.69
C TYR A 114 -4.61 -0.11 4.33
N VAL A 115 -5.53 -0.63 3.52
CA VAL A 115 -6.86 -1.08 3.98
C VAL A 115 -6.71 -2.12 5.10
N GLY A 116 -7.41 -1.88 6.23
CA GLY A 116 -7.32 -2.71 7.42
C GLY A 116 -6.15 -2.40 8.37
N PHE A 117 -5.24 -1.47 8.01
CA PHE A 117 -4.07 -1.11 8.83
C PHE A 117 -3.86 0.40 8.88
N SER A 118 -4.62 1.09 9.71
CA SER A 118 -4.61 2.57 9.82
C SER A 118 -3.25 3.16 10.22
N SER A 119 -2.38 2.39 10.87
CA SER A 119 -1.01 2.80 11.19
C SER A 119 -0.03 2.70 10.01
N CYS A 120 -0.39 1.95 8.95
CA CYS A 120 0.41 1.81 7.74
C CYS A 120 -0.08 2.84 6.71
N LYS A 121 0.49 4.05 6.75
CA LYS A 121 0.03 5.19 5.96
C LYS A 121 1.17 6.02 5.41
N VAL A 122 0.87 6.76 4.33
CA VAL A 122 1.69 7.85 3.79
C VAL A 122 0.90 9.14 3.98
N THR A 123 1.54 10.17 4.49
CA THR A 123 0.92 11.48 4.72
C THR A 123 1.34 12.45 3.62
N TYR A 124 0.38 13.13 3.03
CA TYR A 124 0.58 14.22 2.08
C TYR A 124 0.47 15.56 2.80
N THR A 125 1.46 16.41 2.60
CA THR A 125 1.41 17.80 3.07
C THR A 125 1.29 18.72 1.86
N ALA A 126 0.26 19.56 1.85
CA ALA A 126 0.05 20.53 0.79
C ALA A 126 1.19 21.56 0.73
N ALA A 127 1.43 22.12 -0.47
CA ALA A 127 2.37 23.21 -0.63
C ALA A 127 1.89 24.46 0.13
N THR A 128 2.83 25.17 0.72
CA THR A 128 2.64 26.49 1.35
C THR A 128 3.43 27.56 0.60
N ALA A 129 3.01 28.82 0.73
CA ALA A 129 3.71 29.96 0.15
C ALA A 129 5.11 30.14 0.76
#